data_edf81dc45a73408497cc4de1bbef8d2c
#
_entry.id   edf81dc45a73408497cc4de1bbef8d2c
#
_cell.length_a   1.000
_cell.length_b   1.000
_cell.length_c   1.000
_cell.angle_alpha   90.00
_cell.angle_beta   90.00
_cell.angle_gamma   90.00
#
_symmetry.space_group_name_H-M   'P 1'
#
loop_
_entity.id
_entity.type
_entity.pdbx_description
1 polymer ?
#
loop_
_entity_poly.entity_id
_entity_poly.type
_entity_poly.pdbx_seq_one_letter_code
_entity_poly.pdbx_strand_id
1 'polypeptide(L)'
;MADQQRVLITGGASGIGRAMAEAFVADGARVYVADVAGDPPDGCDLSILDVSDADAVDGLFDDVAATMGGLDVLCANVGIAGPVGPIEDLDVEGWDLTMAVNVRSAFLCCRRAVPMLREAGGGSILLTSSTAGVTGFPMRSPYAASKYAVIGLSDTLAMEVGEFGIRVNTLCPGSVDGDRMRRVIEAEAEVTGVPVADLRGAYEKQVSMRTFVEGRDIAAMAVFLASPAARYVNGQTIAVDGGLETLRNTWRT
;
A
#
# COMPACT_ATOMS: atom_id res chain seq x y z
N MET A 1 -14.54 1.55 -28.62
CA MET A 1 -13.78 0.71 -27.68
C MET A 1 -13.90 1.44 -26.36
N ALA A 2 -14.21 0.77 -25.25
CA ALA A 2 -14.14 1.40 -23.94
C ALA A 2 -12.71 1.90 -23.74
N ASP A 3 -12.55 3.13 -23.25
CA ASP A 3 -11.23 3.66 -22.95
C ASP A 3 -10.55 2.76 -21.90
N GLN A 4 -9.30 2.41 -22.16
CA GLN A 4 -8.50 1.57 -21.30
C GLN A 4 -8.22 2.32 -19.98
N GLN A 5 -8.50 1.70 -18.83
CA GLN A 5 -8.28 2.32 -17.51
C GLN A 5 -6.78 2.66 -17.32
N ARG A 6 -6.47 3.88 -16.87
CA ARG A 6 -5.11 4.38 -16.67
C ARG A 6 -4.76 4.32 -15.18
N VAL A 7 -3.78 3.52 -14.83
CA VAL A 7 -3.43 3.18 -13.45
C VAL A 7 -2.00 3.58 -13.13
N LEU A 8 -1.79 4.38 -12.09
CA LEU A 8 -0.48 4.67 -11.52
C LEU A 8 -0.30 3.87 -10.22
N ILE A 9 0.81 3.14 -10.10
CA ILE A 9 1.15 2.35 -8.91
C ILE A 9 2.54 2.75 -8.41
N THR A 10 2.62 3.24 -7.17
CA THR A 10 3.92 3.51 -6.54
C THR A 10 4.43 2.28 -5.78
N GLY A 11 5.75 2.03 -5.82
CA GLY A 11 6.34 0.77 -5.34
C GLY A 11 5.93 -0.42 -6.21
N GLY A 12 5.81 -0.20 -7.54
CA GLY A 12 5.23 -1.16 -8.48
C GLY A 12 6.23 -2.16 -9.09
N ALA A 13 7.53 -2.03 -8.83
CA ALA A 13 8.53 -2.94 -9.38
C ALA A 13 8.72 -4.22 -8.54
N SER A 14 8.16 -4.28 -7.32
CA SER A 14 8.33 -5.43 -6.44
C SER A 14 7.12 -5.69 -5.54
N GLY A 15 7.08 -6.88 -4.92
CA GLY A 15 6.12 -7.26 -3.88
C GLY A 15 4.66 -7.05 -4.25
N ILE A 16 3.89 -6.43 -3.35
CA ILE A 16 2.45 -6.17 -3.52
C ILE A 16 2.19 -5.26 -4.73
N GLY A 17 3.00 -4.21 -4.90
CA GLY A 17 2.82 -3.27 -6.01
C GLY A 17 3.02 -3.93 -7.36
N ARG A 18 4.02 -4.83 -7.50
CA ARG A 18 4.20 -5.63 -8.71
C ARG A 18 3.01 -6.53 -8.98
N ALA A 19 2.51 -7.22 -7.96
CA ALA A 19 1.33 -8.06 -8.10
C ALA A 19 0.08 -7.25 -8.52
N MET A 20 -0.08 -6.02 -7.98
CA MET A 20 -1.13 -5.10 -8.43
C MET A 20 -0.94 -4.72 -9.91
N ALA A 21 0.28 -4.35 -10.32
CA ALA A 21 0.56 -3.97 -11.71
C ALA A 21 0.24 -5.11 -12.68
N GLU A 22 0.68 -6.32 -12.37
CA GLU A 22 0.38 -7.52 -13.17
C GLU A 22 -1.13 -7.80 -13.24
N ALA A 23 -1.86 -7.64 -12.13
CA ALA A 23 -3.31 -7.86 -12.10
C ALA A 23 -4.07 -6.79 -12.90
N PHE A 24 -3.70 -5.52 -12.81
CA PHE A 24 -4.31 -4.45 -13.60
C PHE A 24 -4.02 -4.60 -15.11
N VAL A 25 -2.80 -5.00 -15.49
CA VAL A 25 -2.48 -5.33 -16.90
C VAL A 25 -3.34 -6.49 -17.39
N ALA A 26 -3.49 -7.54 -16.58
CA ALA A 26 -4.33 -8.70 -16.92
C ALA A 26 -5.82 -8.32 -17.05
N ASP A 27 -6.29 -7.31 -16.30
CA ASP A 27 -7.65 -6.73 -16.41
C ASP A 27 -7.81 -5.76 -17.61
N GLY A 28 -6.74 -5.55 -18.39
CA GLY A 28 -6.75 -4.72 -19.59
C GLY A 28 -6.43 -3.24 -19.34
N ALA A 29 -5.95 -2.85 -18.17
CA ALA A 29 -5.56 -1.48 -17.87
C ALA A 29 -4.21 -1.12 -18.53
N ARG A 30 -4.01 0.18 -18.77
CA ARG A 30 -2.70 0.75 -19.03
C ARG A 30 -2.06 1.14 -17.70
N VAL A 31 -0.90 0.55 -17.40
CA VAL A 31 -0.27 0.68 -16.08
C VAL A 31 1.05 1.42 -16.17
N TYR A 32 1.21 2.44 -15.33
CA TYR A 32 2.46 3.13 -15.06
C TYR A 32 2.91 2.81 -13.64
N VAL A 33 4.16 2.39 -13.47
CA VAL A 33 4.73 2.13 -12.15
C VAL A 33 5.82 3.14 -11.80
N ALA A 34 5.97 3.44 -10.52
CA ALA A 34 7.06 4.24 -9.98
C ALA A 34 7.72 3.46 -8.84
N ASP A 35 9.05 3.38 -8.83
CA ASP A 35 9.80 2.72 -7.76
C ASP A 35 11.19 3.36 -7.61
N VAL A 36 11.90 3.08 -6.52
CA VAL A 36 13.28 3.56 -6.32
C VAL A 36 14.31 2.70 -7.07
N ALA A 37 13.93 1.49 -7.48
CA ALA A 37 14.79 0.55 -8.20
C ALA A 37 13.95 -0.59 -8.81
N GLY A 38 14.56 -1.36 -9.71
CA GLY A 38 13.99 -2.57 -10.30
C GLY A 38 13.54 -2.39 -11.73
N ASP A 39 12.97 -3.46 -12.28
CA ASP A 39 12.44 -3.51 -13.65
C ASP A 39 10.91 -3.48 -13.62
N PRO A 40 10.27 -2.85 -14.61
CA PRO A 40 8.82 -2.86 -14.67
C PRO A 40 8.28 -4.28 -14.87
N PRO A 41 7.07 -4.59 -14.37
CA PRO A 41 6.33 -5.73 -14.84
C PRO A 41 6.04 -5.63 -16.34
N ASP A 42 5.84 -6.78 -17.01
CA ASP A 42 5.53 -6.80 -18.43
C ASP A 42 4.28 -5.95 -18.75
N GLY A 43 4.39 -5.11 -19.77
CA GLY A 43 3.30 -4.23 -20.20
C GLY A 43 3.11 -2.96 -19.36
N CYS A 44 4.05 -2.64 -18.47
CA CYS A 44 4.04 -1.42 -17.68
C CYS A 44 5.12 -0.42 -18.12
N ASP A 45 4.79 0.87 -18.08
CA ASP A 45 5.78 1.95 -18.09
C ASP A 45 6.40 2.11 -16.68
N LEU A 46 7.63 2.64 -16.57
CA LEU A 46 8.34 2.80 -15.28
C LEU A 46 9.09 4.12 -15.20
N SER A 47 8.97 4.79 -14.06
CA SER A 47 9.90 5.83 -13.60
C SER A 47 10.65 5.39 -12.34
N ILE A 48 11.96 5.61 -12.31
CA ILE A 48 12.81 5.36 -11.13
C ILE A 48 12.97 6.67 -10.37
N LEU A 49 12.37 6.75 -9.17
CA LEU A 49 12.42 7.94 -8.31
C LEU A 49 12.04 7.62 -6.86
N ASP A 50 12.37 8.53 -5.94
CA ASP A 50 11.89 8.50 -4.56
C ASP A 50 10.59 9.31 -4.44
N VAL A 51 9.47 8.64 -4.19
CA VAL A 51 8.15 9.29 -4.01
C VAL A 51 8.02 10.08 -2.68
N SER A 52 9.03 10.07 -1.83
CA SER A 52 9.10 10.95 -0.67
C SER A 52 9.65 12.35 -1.02
N ASP A 53 10.20 12.53 -2.22
CA ASP A 53 10.64 13.81 -2.78
C ASP A 53 9.50 14.48 -3.55
N ALA A 54 9.20 15.73 -3.21
CA ALA A 54 8.06 16.45 -3.79
C ALA A 54 8.28 16.80 -5.27
N ASP A 55 9.49 17.22 -5.63
CA ASP A 55 9.81 17.61 -7.01
C ASP A 55 9.83 16.37 -7.92
N ALA A 56 10.34 15.24 -7.41
CA ALA A 56 10.31 13.97 -8.12
C ALA A 56 8.87 13.47 -8.36
N VAL A 57 7.98 13.62 -7.37
CA VAL A 57 6.56 13.29 -7.53
C VAL A 57 5.90 14.22 -8.55
N ASP A 58 6.20 15.52 -8.53
CA ASP A 58 5.65 16.46 -9.51
C ASP A 58 6.05 16.04 -10.94
N GLY A 59 7.32 15.70 -11.18
CA GLY A 59 7.80 15.18 -12.47
C GLY A 59 7.15 13.85 -12.86
N LEU A 60 6.95 12.92 -11.92
CA LEU A 60 6.27 11.65 -12.18
C LEU A 60 4.85 11.87 -12.75
N PHE A 61 4.08 12.76 -12.14
CA PHE A 61 2.71 13.00 -12.61
C PHE A 61 2.67 13.73 -13.96
N ASP A 62 3.67 14.54 -14.29
CA ASP A 62 3.83 15.13 -15.62
C ASP A 62 4.15 14.04 -16.66
N ASP A 63 5.02 13.08 -16.35
CA ASP A 63 5.31 11.92 -17.19
C ASP A 63 4.08 11.03 -17.40
N VAL A 64 3.31 10.77 -16.34
CA VAL A 64 2.05 10.02 -16.41
C VAL A 64 1.04 10.73 -17.31
N ALA A 65 0.89 12.05 -17.20
CA ALA A 65 0.00 12.83 -18.06
C ALA A 65 0.44 12.78 -19.53
N ALA A 66 1.74 12.95 -19.79
CA ALA A 66 2.31 12.90 -21.14
C ALA A 66 2.18 11.51 -21.78
N THR A 67 2.39 10.44 -20.98
CA THR A 67 2.40 9.07 -21.47
C THR A 67 0.99 8.51 -21.62
N MET A 68 0.13 8.66 -20.60
CA MET A 68 -1.20 8.04 -20.55
C MET A 68 -2.35 8.98 -20.92
N GLY A 69 -2.11 10.28 -20.98
CA GLY A 69 -3.14 11.29 -21.29
C GLY A 69 -4.11 11.55 -20.13
N GLY A 70 -3.80 11.10 -18.92
CA GLY A 70 -4.62 11.28 -17.71
C GLY A 70 -4.48 10.13 -16.73
N LEU A 71 -5.36 10.11 -15.71
CA LEU A 71 -5.32 9.11 -14.64
C LEU A 71 -6.75 8.73 -14.24
N ASP A 72 -7.01 7.44 -14.01
CA ASP A 72 -8.28 6.90 -13.52
C ASP A 72 -8.13 6.21 -12.15
N VAL A 73 -6.94 5.67 -11.86
CA VAL A 73 -6.64 4.98 -10.60
C VAL A 73 -5.24 5.33 -10.10
N LEU A 74 -5.15 5.71 -8.82
CA LEU A 74 -3.91 5.78 -8.07
C LEU A 74 -3.85 4.65 -7.05
N CYS A 75 -2.78 3.84 -7.08
CA CYS A 75 -2.40 2.92 -6.01
C CYS A 75 -1.15 3.47 -5.30
N ALA A 76 -1.32 4.22 -4.21
CA ALA A 76 -0.23 4.71 -3.37
C ALA A 76 0.20 3.59 -2.42
N ASN A 77 1.17 2.79 -2.86
CA ASN A 77 1.53 1.52 -2.20
C ASN A 77 2.91 1.55 -1.53
N VAL A 78 3.77 2.55 -1.79
CA VAL A 78 5.10 2.62 -1.19
C VAL A 78 5.04 2.61 0.34
N GLY A 79 6.00 1.90 0.93
CA GLY A 79 6.19 1.94 2.37
C GLY A 79 7.36 1.08 2.83
N ILE A 80 8.02 1.52 3.88
CA ILE A 80 9.11 0.80 4.56
C ILE A 80 8.65 0.30 5.93
N ALA A 81 9.36 -0.70 6.45
CA ALA A 81 9.06 -1.28 7.75
C ALA A 81 9.49 -0.39 8.94
N GLY A 82 10.43 0.53 8.70
CA GLY A 82 11.03 1.33 9.75
C GLY A 82 11.87 0.50 10.73
N PRO A 83 12.45 1.15 11.75
CA PRO A 83 13.24 0.48 12.78
C PRO A 83 12.38 -0.42 13.67
N VAL A 84 13.02 -1.41 14.29
CA VAL A 84 12.43 -2.40 15.21
C VAL A 84 13.10 -2.25 16.57
N GLY A 85 12.34 -2.04 17.63
CA GLY A 85 12.85 -1.94 18.98
C GLY A 85 11.86 -1.31 19.97
N PRO A 86 12.18 -1.33 21.29
CA PRO A 86 11.47 -0.54 22.28
C PRO A 86 11.53 0.94 21.90
N ILE A 87 10.49 1.71 22.23
CA ILE A 87 10.38 3.11 21.77
C ILE A 87 11.54 4.00 22.27
N GLU A 88 12.08 3.72 23.43
CA GLU A 88 13.20 4.43 24.05
C GLU A 88 14.54 4.22 23.32
N ASP A 89 14.66 3.13 22.54
CA ASP A 89 15.88 2.77 21.81
C ASP A 89 15.83 3.17 20.32
N LEU A 90 14.69 3.69 19.85
CA LEU A 90 14.54 4.08 18.44
C LEU A 90 15.15 5.45 18.18
N ASP A 91 15.89 5.57 17.07
CA ASP A 91 16.43 6.84 16.61
C ASP A 91 15.37 7.71 15.92
N VAL A 92 15.56 9.04 16.00
CA VAL A 92 14.64 10.02 15.41
C VAL A 92 14.72 9.98 13.87
N GLU A 93 15.89 9.74 13.32
CA GLU A 93 16.12 9.65 11.87
C GLU A 93 15.32 8.51 11.25
N GLY A 94 15.27 7.34 11.89
CA GLY A 94 14.46 6.20 11.44
C GLY A 94 12.96 6.47 11.55
N TRP A 95 12.53 7.21 12.59
CA TRP A 95 11.17 7.70 12.70
C TRP A 95 10.83 8.62 11.53
N ASP A 96 11.63 9.66 11.30
CA ASP A 96 11.40 10.68 10.28
C ASP A 96 11.39 10.07 8.88
N LEU A 97 12.34 9.16 8.59
CA LEU A 97 12.37 8.42 7.33
C LEU A 97 11.10 7.59 7.13
N THR A 98 10.63 6.91 8.19
CA THR A 98 9.41 6.09 8.11
C THR A 98 8.18 6.96 7.79
N MET A 99 8.06 8.12 8.44
CA MET A 99 6.97 9.07 8.16
C MET A 99 7.08 9.69 6.77
N ALA A 100 8.29 10.04 6.32
CA ALA A 100 8.51 10.58 4.98
C ALA A 100 8.11 9.58 3.90
N VAL A 101 8.57 8.32 4.01
CA VAL A 101 8.32 7.30 2.99
C VAL A 101 6.87 6.77 3.04
N ASN A 102 6.29 6.55 4.23
CA ASN A 102 4.98 5.91 4.33
C ASN A 102 3.80 6.88 4.27
N VAL A 103 3.97 8.13 4.76
CA VAL A 103 2.87 9.08 4.91
C VAL A 103 3.00 10.24 3.93
N ARG A 104 4.16 10.94 3.94
CA ARG A 104 4.36 12.09 3.05
C ARG A 104 4.26 11.68 1.58
N SER A 105 4.81 10.53 1.18
CA SER A 105 4.68 10.04 -0.19
C SER A 105 3.23 9.84 -0.62
N ALA A 106 2.40 9.21 0.23
CA ALA A 106 0.98 9.02 -0.04
C ALA A 106 0.25 10.37 -0.21
N PHE A 107 0.54 11.33 0.68
CA PHE A 107 0.02 12.69 0.57
C PHE A 107 0.43 13.37 -0.74
N LEU A 108 1.72 13.33 -1.10
CA LEU A 108 2.23 13.95 -2.33
C LEU A 108 1.57 13.37 -3.57
N CYS A 109 1.45 12.05 -3.64
CA CYS A 109 0.77 11.37 -4.75
C CYS A 109 -0.72 11.74 -4.82
N CYS A 110 -1.44 11.75 -3.69
CA CYS A 110 -2.86 12.13 -3.66
C CYS A 110 -3.05 13.59 -4.09
N ARG A 111 -2.18 14.51 -3.65
CA ARG A 111 -2.21 15.93 -4.03
C ARG A 111 -2.18 16.12 -5.55
N ARG A 112 -1.37 15.33 -6.26
CA ARG A 112 -1.25 15.38 -7.72
C ARG A 112 -2.34 14.57 -8.44
N ALA A 113 -2.76 13.44 -7.87
CA ALA A 113 -3.77 12.57 -8.50
C ALA A 113 -5.17 13.21 -8.49
N VAL A 114 -5.57 13.87 -7.41
CA VAL A 114 -6.94 14.42 -7.27
C VAL A 114 -7.33 15.36 -8.42
N PRO A 115 -6.52 16.35 -8.83
CA PRO A 115 -6.86 17.18 -9.98
C PRO A 115 -7.05 16.37 -11.29
N MET A 116 -6.16 15.39 -11.54
CA MET A 116 -6.23 14.56 -12.75
C MET A 116 -7.48 13.66 -12.77
N LEU A 117 -7.81 13.05 -11.61
CA LEU A 117 -9.02 12.23 -11.47
C LEU A 117 -10.28 13.07 -11.61
N ARG A 118 -10.29 14.30 -11.09
CA ARG A 118 -11.39 15.24 -11.27
C ARG A 118 -11.57 15.61 -12.73
N GLU A 119 -10.49 15.87 -13.47
CA GLU A 119 -10.52 16.14 -14.91
C GLU A 119 -11.02 14.93 -15.71
N ALA A 120 -10.69 13.71 -15.28
CA ALA A 120 -11.21 12.47 -15.86
C ALA A 120 -12.70 12.22 -15.55
N GLY A 121 -13.33 13.02 -14.68
CA GLY A 121 -14.74 12.86 -14.28
C GLY A 121 -14.97 11.88 -13.14
N GLY A 122 -13.92 11.52 -12.39
CA GLY A 122 -13.95 10.61 -11.25
C GLY A 122 -12.82 9.60 -11.28
N GLY A 123 -12.84 8.63 -10.38
CA GLY A 123 -11.84 7.58 -10.33
C GLY A 123 -11.68 6.90 -8.98
N SER A 124 -10.53 6.26 -8.76
CA SER A 124 -10.26 5.54 -7.51
C SER A 124 -8.86 5.82 -6.98
N ILE A 125 -8.75 6.08 -5.68
CA ILE A 125 -7.48 6.15 -4.94
C ILE A 125 -7.45 4.99 -3.95
N LEU A 126 -6.41 4.17 -4.02
CA LEU A 126 -6.15 3.06 -3.12
C LEU A 126 -4.86 3.35 -2.34
N LEU A 127 -4.99 3.47 -1.02
CA LEU A 127 -3.85 3.67 -0.13
C LEU A 127 -3.49 2.35 0.55
N THR A 128 -2.22 1.96 0.53
CA THR A 128 -1.77 0.74 1.21
C THR A 128 -1.31 1.04 2.64
N SER A 129 -2.16 0.69 3.61
CA SER A 129 -1.81 0.68 5.02
C SER A 129 -1.27 -0.70 5.44
N SER A 130 -1.76 -1.25 6.53
CA SER A 130 -1.42 -2.56 7.10
C SER A 130 -2.43 -2.89 8.20
N THR A 131 -2.52 -4.15 8.64
CA THR A 131 -3.16 -4.50 9.91
C THR A 131 -2.52 -3.77 11.10
N ALA A 132 -1.24 -3.37 11.01
CA ALA A 132 -0.59 -2.49 11.99
C ALA A 132 -1.15 -1.05 12.01
N GLY A 133 -1.98 -0.66 11.03
CA GLY A 133 -2.71 0.62 11.01
C GLY A 133 -4.06 0.57 11.71
N VAL A 134 -4.54 -0.59 12.12
CA VAL A 134 -5.83 -0.79 12.83
C VAL A 134 -5.66 -1.49 14.18
N THR A 135 -4.48 -2.07 14.44
CA THR A 135 -4.13 -2.71 15.73
C THR A 135 -2.77 -2.22 16.21
N GLY A 136 -2.55 -2.23 17.53
CA GLY A 136 -1.22 -1.96 18.09
C GLY A 136 -0.21 -3.02 17.62
N PHE A 137 1.00 -2.57 17.32
CA PHE A 137 2.08 -3.45 16.89
C PHE A 137 3.34 -3.17 17.73
N PRO A 138 3.57 -3.92 18.82
CA PRO A 138 4.73 -3.73 19.70
C PRO A 138 6.05 -3.75 18.94
N MET A 139 7.05 -3.01 19.43
CA MET A 139 8.39 -2.90 18.85
C MET A 139 8.44 -2.21 17.47
N ARG A 140 7.31 -1.67 16.98
CA ARG A 140 7.15 -1.13 15.62
C ARG A 140 6.41 0.21 15.62
N SER A 141 6.64 1.05 16.63
CA SER A 141 5.89 2.29 16.81
C SER A 141 5.94 3.24 15.61
N PRO A 142 7.07 3.48 14.89
CA PRO A 142 7.08 4.35 13.72
C PRO A 142 6.22 3.78 12.59
N TYR A 143 6.34 2.48 12.36
CA TYR A 143 5.55 1.79 11.33
C TYR A 143 4.05 1.87 11.63
N ALA A 144 3.64 1.45 12.83
CA ALA A 144 2.23 1.47 13.22
C ALA A 144 1.66 2.89 13.14
N ALA A 145 2.34 3.90 13.72
CA ALA A 145 1.92 5.29 13.64
C ALA A 145 1.74 5.77 12.20
N SER A 146 2.69 5.44 11.31
CA SER A 146 2.61 5.81 9.89
C SER A 146 1.42 5.16 9.19
N LYS A 147 1.09 3.89 9.53
CA LYS A 147 -0.01 3.16 8.89
C LYS A 147 -1.39 3.62 9.41
N TYR A 148 -1.50 4.03 10.68
CA TYR A 148 -2.69 4.76 11.18
C TYR A 148 -2.85 6.12 10.47
N ALA A 149 -1.78 6.87 10.26
CA ALA A 149 -1.82 8.15 9.57
C ALA A 149 -2.33 8.02 8.12
N VAL A 150 -1.94 6.95 7.40
CA VAL A 150 -2.44 6.66 6.05
C VAL A 150 -3.95 6.42 6.05
N ILE A 151 -4.51 5.73 7.06
CA ILE A 151 -5.95 5.54 7.20
C ILE A 151 -6.65 6.88 7.43
N GLY A 152 -6.14 7.70 8.37
CA GLY A 152 -6.71 9.03 8.62
C GLY A 152 -6.69 9.95 7.40
N LEU A 153 -5.62 9.88 6.59
CA LEU A 153 -5.54 10.58 5.30
C LEU A 153 -6.62 10.06 4.33
N SER A 154 -6.79 8.75 4.22
CA SER A 154 -7.78 8.11 3.35
C SER A 154 -9.21 8.53 3.72
N ASP A 155 -9.56 8.44 5.00
CA ASP A 155 -10.90 8.75 5.50
C ASP A 155 -11.26 10.21 5.24
N THR A 156 -10.32 11.12 5.51
CA THR A 156 -10.49 12.55 5.25
C THR A 156 -10.66 12.83 3.77
N LEU A 157 -9.74 12.29 2.95
CA LEU A 157 -9.77 12.53 1.51
C LEU A 157 -11.03 11.96 0.85
N ALA A 158 -11.55 10.81 1.31
CA ALA A 158 -12.80 10.22 0.81
C ALA A 158 -14.00 11.16 0.97
N MET A 159 -14.01 11.95 2.04
CA MET A 159 -15.05 12.97 2.28
C MET A 159 -14.87 14.21 1.41
N GLU A 160 -13.61 14.64 1.20
CA GLU A 160 -13.28 15.86 0.44
C GLU A 160 -13.53 15.70 -1.07
N VAL A 161 -13.32 14.50 -1.63
CA VAL A 161 -13.34 14.30 -3.10
C VAL A 161 -14.52 13.47 -3.61
N GLY A 162 -15.36 12.96 -2.73
CA GLY A 162 -16.49 12.11 -3.09
C GLY A 162 -17.49 12.79 -4.03
N GLU A 163 -17.71 14.09 -3.87
CA GLU A 163 -18.60 14.88 -4.76
C GLU A 163 -18.13 14.92 -6.23
N PHE A 164 -16.82 14.67 -6.47
CA PHE A 164 -16.26 14.62 -7.82
C PHE A 164 -16.25 13.21 -8.42
N GLY A 165 -16.94 12.24 -7.80
CA GLY A 165 -16.95 10.85 -8.23
C GLY A 165 -15.64 10.10 -7.97
N ILE A 166 -14.76 10.64 -7.12
CA ILE A 166 -13.49 10.00 -6.74
C ILE A 166 -13.74 9.21 -5.45
N ARG A 167 -13.43 7.92 -5.49
CA ARG A 167 -13.50 7.02 -4.33
C ARG A 167 -12.11 6.83 -3.74
N VAL A 168 -12.02 6.85 -2.41
CA VAL A 168 -10.75 6.64 -1.70
C VAL A 168 -10.95 5.51 -0.70
N ASN A 169 -10.12 4.48 -0.77
CA ASN A 169 -10.17 3.34 0.15
C ASN A 169 -8.76 2.92 0.57
N THR A 170 -8.67 2.32 1.74
CA THR A 170 -7.41 1.81 2.30
C THR A 170 -7.40 0.28 2.26
N LEU A 171 -6.32 -0.29 1.73
CA LEU A 171 -6.01 -1.70 1.86
C LEU A 171 -5.12 -1.92 3.08
N CYS A 172 -5.50 -2.87 3.93
CA CYS A 172 -4.74 -3.29 5.11
C CYS A 172 -4.29 -4.76 4.94
N PRO A 173 -3.16 -5.00 4.26
CA PRO A 173 -2.59 -6.33 4.17
C PRO A 173 -2.20 -6.87 5.55
N GLY A 174 -2.39 -8.17 5.75
CA GLY A 174 -1.79 -8.93 6.84
C GLY A 174 -0.33 -9.27 6.57
N SER A 175 0.12 -10.41 7.09
CA SER A 175 1.44 -10.96 6.78
C SER A 175 1.44 -11.50 5.34
N VAL A 176 2.06 -10.76 4.44
CA VAL A 176 2.17 -11.13 3.02
C VAL A 176 3.45 -11.93 2.81
N ASP A 177 3.34 -13.13 2.28
CA ASP A 177 4.51 -13.97 2.00
C ASP A 177 5.43 -13.31 0.95
N GLY A 178 6.73 -13.38 1.17
CA GLY A 178 7.73 -12.79 0.29
C GLY A 178 8.93 -12.21 1.02
N ASP A 179 9.84 -11.65 0.24
CA ASP A 179 11.14 -11.16 0.72
C ASP A 179 11.06 -10.12 1.83
N ARG A 180 10.06 -9.24 1.76
CA ARG A 180 9.85 -8.22 2.80
C ARG A 180 9.52 -8.85 4.14
N MET A 181 8.56 -9.79 4.19
CA MET A 181 8.15 -10.44 5.42
C MET A 181 9.29 -11.31 5.99
N ARG A 182 10.05 -11.97 5.12
CA ARG A 182 11.26 -12.71 5.54
C ARG A 182 12.23 -11.78 6.28
N ARG A 183 12.59 -10.61 5.70
CA ARG A 183 13.48 -9.63 6.35
C ARG A 183 12.90 -9.08 7.66
N VAL A 184 11.58 -8.91 7.74
CA VAL A 184 10.92 -8.47 8.99
C VAL A 184 11.08 -9.51 10.10
N ILE A 185 10.87 -10.79 9.79
CA ILE A 185 11.02 -11.89 10.75
C ILE A 185 12.49 -12.06 11.15
N GLU A 186 13.43 -11.96 10.21
CA GLU A 186 14.86 -12.01 10.47
C GLU A 186 15.31 -10.88 11.42
N ALA A 187 14.90 -9.64 11.17
CA ALA A 187 15.19 -8.50 12.03
C ALA A 187 14.58 -8.66 13.44
N GLU A 188 13.37 -9.19 13.55
CA GLU A 188 12.74 -9.48 14.82
C GLU A 188 13.48 -10.59 15.58
N ALA A 189 13.96 -11.63 14.88
CA ALA A 189 14.76 -12.70 15.46
C ALA A 189 16.07 -12.18 16.03
N GLU A 190 16.74 -11.24 15.35
CA GLU A 190 17.97 -10.60 15.83
C GLU A 190 17.76 -9.83 17.14
N VAL A 191 16.66 -9.09 17.26
CA VAL A 191 16.33 -8.26 18.42
C VAL A 191 15.86 -9.13 19.61
N THR A 192 15.02 -10.14 19.34
CA THR A 192 14.35 -10.92 20.38
C THR A 192 15.12 -12.18 20.79
N GLY A 193 16.05 -12.67 19.95
CA GLY A 193 16.74 -13.96 20.13
C GLY A 193 15.84 -15.17 19.88
N VAL A 194 14.61 -14.98 19.38
CA VAL A 194 13.70 -16.07 19.03
C VAL A 194 14.03 -16.61 17.64
N PRO A 195 14.11 -17.95 17.44
CA PRO A 195 14.38 -18.50 16.12
C PRO A 195 13.38 -18.06 15.04
N VAL A 196 13.89 -17.80 13.83
CA VAL A 196 13.08 -17.36 12.65
C VAL A 196 11.88 -18.29 12.41
N ALA A 197 12.08 -19.62 12.51
CA ALA A 197 11.01 -20.60 12.28
C ALA A 197 9.88 -20.49 13.33
N ASP A 198 10.23 -20.20 14.58
CA ASP A 198 9.26 -20.05 15.66
C ASP A 198 8.47 -18.75 15.52
N LEU A 199 9.13 -17.65 15.15
CA LEU A 199 8.48 -16.38 14.82
C LEU A 199 7.53 -16.54 13.64
N ARG A 200 7.97 -17.18 12.55
CA ARG A 200 7.08 -17.45 11.39
C ARG A 200 5.86 -18.24 11.84
N GLY A 201 6.04 -19.31 12.60
CA GLY A 201 4.95 -20.10 13.15
C GLY A 201 4.03 -19.30 14.07
N ALA A 202 4.56 -18.34 14.83
CA ALA A 202 3.75 -17.45 15.67
C ALA A 202 2.88 -16.49 14.82
N TYR A 203 3.44 -15.92 13.75
CA TYR A 203 2.67 -15.11 12.81
C TYR A 203 1.54 -15.90 12.14
N GLU A 204 1.80 -17.13 11.69
CA GLU A 204 0.77 -18.00 11.11
C GLU A 204 -0.33 -18.37 12.13
N LYS A 205 0.03 -18.62 13.38
CA LYS A 205 -0.93 -18.94 14.45
C LYS A 205 -1.84 -17.78 14.83
N GLN A 206 -1.44 -16.53 14.59
CA GLN A 206 -2.27 -15.35 14.85
C GLN A 206 -3.37 -15.17 13.79
N VAL A 207 -3.23 -15.80 12.64
CA VAL A 207 -4.18 -15.69 11.53
C VAL A 207 -5.21 -16.83 11.61
N SER A 208 -6.49 -16.52 11.49
CA SER A 208 -7.55 -17.53 11.58
C SER A 208 -7.42 -18.60 10.49
N MET A 209 -7.01 -18.22 9.29
CA MET A 209 -6.75 -19.13 8.16
C MET A 209 -5.40 -19.85 8.25
N ARG A 210 -4.58 -19.58 9.29
CA ARG A 210 -3.28 -20.23 9.54
C ARG A 210 -2.30 -20.16 8.36
N THR A 211 -2.33 -19.09 7.61
CA THR A 211 -1.47 -18.88 6.44
C THR A 211 -1.09 -17.42 6.31
N PHE A 212 -0.03 -17.15 5.58
CA PHE A 212 0.23 -15.83 5.04
C PHE A 212 -0.62 -15.61 3.78
N VAL A 213 -1.01 -14.36 3.54
CA VAL A 213 -1.63 -13.96 2.27
C VAL A 213 -0.55 -13.76 1.20
N GLU A 214 -0.94 -13.84 -0.06
CA GLU A 214 -0.03 -13.55 -1.17
C GLU A 214 -0.29 -12.17 -1.76
N GLY A 215 0.71 -11.60 -2.47
CA GLY A 215 0.56 -10.30 -3.14
C GLY A 215 -0.63 -10.27 -4.10
N ARG A 216 -0.92 -11.39 -4.78
CA ARG A 216 -2.08 -11.52 -5.69
C ARG A 216 -3.44 -11.39 -4.98
N ASP A 217 -3.54 -11.73 -3.69
CA ASP A 217 -4.79 -11.60 -2.93
C ASP A 217 -5.11 -10.12 -2.69
N ILE A 218 -4.07 -9.33 -2.39
CA ILE A 218 -4.17 -7.88 -2.25
C ILE A 218 -4.48 -7.24 -3.61
N ALA A 219 -3.82 -7.69 -4.66
CA ALA A 219 -4.01 -7.20 -6.02
C ALA A 219 -5.44 -7.42 -6.53
N ALA A 220 -6.02 -8.59 -6.27
CA ALA A 220 -7.42 -8.89 -6.63
C ALA A 220 -8.40 -7.92 -5.96
N MET A 221 -8.18 -7.58 -4.68
CA MET A 221 -8.99 -6.59 -3.98
C MET A 221 -8.78 -5.19 -4.56
N ALA A 222 -7.55 -4.83 -4.94
CA ALA A 222 -7.26 -3.53 -5.57
C ALA A 222 -8.01 -3.37 -6.91
N VAL A 223 -7.97 -4.37 -7.79
CA VAL A 223 -8.70 -4.38 -9.07
C VAL A 223 -10.21 -4.27 -8.82
N PHE A 224 -10.77 -5.04 -7.86
CA PHE A 224 -12.19 -4.92 -7.51
C PHE A 224 -12.54 -3.50 -7.06
N LEU A 225 -11.77 -2.91 -6.14
CA LEU A 225 -12.04 -1.56 -5.62
C LEU A 225 -11.89 -0.47 -6.68
N ALA A 226 -11.05 -0.67 -7.68
CA ALA A 226 -10.90 0.24 -8.81
C ALA A 226 -12.06 0.10 -9.83
N SER A 227 -12.76 -1.03 -9.85
CA SER A 227 -13.79 -1.35 -10.84
C SER A 227 -15.13 -0.64 -10.58
N PRO A 228 -16.01 -0.58 -11.59
CA PRO A 228 -17.40 -0.10 -11.42
C PRO A 228 -18.24 -0.94 -10.43
N ALA A 229 -17.86 -2.20 -10.17
CA ALA A 229 -18.55 -3.04 -9.19
C ALA A 229 -18.45 -2.48 -7.76
N ALA A 230 -17.39 -1.70 -7.48
CA ALA A 230 -17.17 -1.05 -6.19
C ALA A 230 -17.65 0.42 -6.16
N ARG A 231 -18.58 0.84 -7.05
CA ARG A 231 -18.98 2.26 -7.21
C ARG A 231 -19.49 2.96 -5.95
N TYR A 232 -19.92 2.22 -4.95
CA TYR A 232 -20.37 2.76 -3.65
C TYR A 232 -19.46 2.34 -2.48
N VAL A 233 -18.28 1.80 -2.76
CA VAL A 233 -17.25 1.52 -1.75
C VAL A 233 -16.33 2.73 -1.68
N ASN A 234 -16.51 3.58 -0.66
CA ASN A 234 -15.76 4.81 -0.43
C ASN A 234 -15.49 5.00 1.06
N GLY A 235 -14.31 5.47 1.44
CA GLY A 235 -13.91 5.69 2.84
C GLY A 235 -13.80 4.39 3.64
N GLN A 236 -13.48 3.26 2.99
CA GLN A 236 -13.39 1.99 3.68
C GLN A 236 -11.95 1.56 3.94
N THR A 237 -11.74 1.04 5.14
CA THR A 237 -10.50 0.35 5.53
C THR A 237 -10.73 -1.15 5.43
N ILE A 238 -10.07 -1.79 4.46
CA ILE A 238 -10.35 -3.18 4.06
C ILE A 238 -9.14 -4.05 4.38
N ALA A 239 -9.31 -4.96 5.35
CA ALA A 239 -8.30 -5.97 5.66
C ALA A 239 -8.32 -7.10 4.62
N VAL A 240 -7.12 -7.48 4.18
CA VAL A 240 -6.86 -8.69 3.39
C VAL A 240 -5.75 -9.44 4.13
N ASP A 241 -6.11 -10.20 5.15
CA ASP A 241 -5.19 -10.67 6.18
C ASP A 241 -5.45 -12.11 6.68
N GLY A 242 -6.45 -12.77 6.12
CA GLY A 242 -6.84 -14.12 6.55
C GLY A 242 -7.47 -14.18 7.95
N GLY A 243 -7.89 -13.04 8.50
CA GLY A 243 -8.58 -12.95 9.80
C GLY A 243 -7.66 -12.63 10.98
N LEU A 244 -6.61 -11.81 10.77
CA LEU A 244 -5.74 -11.33 11.84
C LEU A 244 -6.42 -10.22 12.67
N GLU A 245 -7.07 -9.27 12.03
CA GLU A 245 -7.66 -8.09 12.66
C GLU A 245 -8.86 -8.44 13.53
N THR A 246 -9.73 -9.33 13.05
CA THR A 246 -11.06 -9.56 13.63
C THR A 246 -11.13 -10.77 14.55
N LEU A 247 -10.20 -11.72 14.44
CA LEU A 247 -10.21 -12.97 15.20
C LEU A 247 -9.03 -13.05 16.16
N ARG A 248 -9.22 -12.58 17.38
CA ARG A 248 -8.30 -12.87 18.49
C ARG A 248 -8.50 -14.32 18.92
N ASN A 249 -7.71 -15.23 18.36
CA ASN A 249 -7.69 -16.63 18.76
C ASN A 249 -7.01 -16.79 20.13
N THR A 250 -7.70 -16.40 21.21
CA THR A 250 -7.19 -16.55 22.58
C THR A 250 -7.38 -17.93 23.17
N TRP A 251 -8.03 -18.86 22.48
CA TRP A 251 -8.47 -20.15 23.00
C TRP A 251 -7.96 -21.39 22.24
N ARG A 252 -7.00 -21.20 21.33
CA ARG A 252 -6.24 -22.29 20.71
C ARG A 252 -4.75 -22.03 20.86
N THR A 253 -4.25 -22.26 22.08
CA THR A 253 -2.81 -22.43 22.35
C THR A 253 -2.38 -23.85 21.98
#